data_cb857090a006c915dc82ff144f65a658
#
_entry.id   cb857090a006c915dc82ff144f65a658
#
_cell.length_a   1.000
_cell.length_b   1.000
_cell.length_c   1.000
_cell.angle_alpha   90.00
_cell.angle_beta   90.00
_cell.angle_gamma   90.00
#
_symmetry.space_group_name_H-M   'P 1'
#
loop_
_entity.id
_entity.type
_entity.pdbx_description
1 polymer ?
#
loop_
_entity_poly.entity_id
_entity_poly.type
_entity_poly.pdbx_seq_one_letter_code
_entity_poly.pdbx_strand_id
1 'polypeptide(L)'
;DIRCCRACGNGWGLCRSEGRCVINDDFSEDYQRLVSAEAIVWITPVYWHDLAENLKAFLDRLRRCETRRNHFLKGKKSLLVACAGGTGRGAIQCLDRLEDTLGHMDIVAVDRLPIIRFNREYMLPALLGAGRAFAAHIGQTAYEEGV
;
A
#
# COMPACT_ATOMS: atom_id res chain seq x y z
N ASP A 1 -0.21 -10.82 13.47
CA ASP A 1 -1.52 -10.20 13.77
C ASP A 1 -1.39 -8.69 13.86
N ILE A 2 -2.22 -7.94 13.13
CA ILE A 2 -2.19 -6.48 13.10
C ILE A 2 -3.53 -5.93 13.64
N ARG A 3 -3.46 -5.27 14.79
CA ARG A 3 -4.63 -4.68 15.43
C ARG A 3 -4.93 -3.27 14.92
N CYS A 4 -6.20 -2.88 15.01
CA CYS A 4 -6.64 -1.54 14.62
C CYS A 4 -6.01 -0.43 15.45
N CYS A 5 -5.93 0.76 14.89
CA CYS A 5 -5.48 1.96 15.59
C CYS A 5 -6.40 2.28 16.77
N ARG A 6 -5.83 2.55 17.96
CA ARG A 6 -6.57 2.87 19.18
C ARG A 6 -6.85 4.37 19.36
N ALA A 7 -6.47 5.21 18.41
CA ALA A 7 -6.60 6.67 18.52
C ALA A 7 -6.11 7.22 19.88
N CYS A 8 -4.89 6.86 20.28
CA CYS A 8 -4.32 7.12 21.60
C CYS A 8 -4.44 8.59 22.02
N GLY A 9 -4.72 8.83 23.31
CA GLY A 9 -4.85 10.17 23.88
C GLY A 9 -5.99 10.95 23.21
N ASN A 10 -5.68 12.09 22.63
CA ASN A 10 -6.62 12.92 21.87
C ASN A 10 -6.60 12.62 20.36
N GLY A 11 -6.36 11.38 19.98
CA GLY A 11 -6.24 10.92 18.59
C GLY A 11 -4.80 10.73 18.12
N TRP A 12 -3.80 11.14 18.89
CA TRP A 12 -2.39 10.98 18.59
C TRP A 12 -1.59 10.49 19.80
N GLY A 13 -0.73 9.48 19.59
CA GLY A 13 0.22 8.98 20.60
C GLY A 13 1.65 9.13 20.10
N LEU A 14 2.50 8.15 20.43
CA LEU A 14 3.92 8.14 20.03
C LEU A 14 4.14 8.16 18.51
N CYS A 15 3.13 7.82 17.72
CA CYS A 15 3.19 7.96 16.27
C CYS A 15 3.45 9.41 15.84
N ARG A 16 2.97 10.40 16.60
CA ARG A 16 3.21 11.81 16.32
C ARG A 16 4.57 12.30 16.83
N SER A 17 4.94 11.91 18.04
CA SER A 17 6.16 12.41 18.70
C SER A 17 7.42 11.61 18.33
N GLU A 18 7.27 10.30 18.13
CA GLU A 18 8.39 9.38 17.97
C GLU A 18 8.34 8.57 16.64
N GLY A 19 7.29 8.72 15.85
CA GLY A 19 7.12 7.98 14.59
C GLY A 19 6.91 6.47 14.77
N ARG A 20 6.48 6.02 15.94
CA ARG A 20 6.23 4.60 16.24
C ARG A 20 4.87 4.37 16.88
N CYS A 21 4.32 3.20 16.69
CA CYS A 21 3.05 2.82 17.31
C CYS A 21 3.29 2.21 18.71
N VAL A 22 2.38 2.48 19.65
CA VAL A 22 2.42 1.92 21.01
C VAL A 22 1.91 0.48 21.10
N ILE A 23 1.19 0.01 20.07
CA ILE A 23 0.59 -1.32 20.04
C ILE A 23 1.71 -2.34 19.76
N ASN A 24 1.92 -3.25 20.69
CA ASN A 24 2.88 -4.34 20.53
C ASN A 24 2.21 -5.50 19.78
N ASP A 25 2.47 -5.59 18.47
CA ASP A 25 2.04 -6.61 17.52
C ASP A 25 2.97 -6.57 16.29
N ASP A 26 2.66 -7.33 15.24
CA ASP A 26 3.53 -7.50 14.06
C ASP A 26 3.73 -6.20 13.24
N PHE A 27 2.97 -5.14 13.52
CA PHE A 27 3.05 -3.88 12.77
C PHE A 27 4.46 -3.30 12.72
N SER A 28 5.17 -3.30 13.85
CA SER A 28 6.50 -2.68 13.91
C SER A 28 7.53 -3.42 13.06
N GLU A 29 7.46 -4.75 13.04
CA GLU A 29 8.32 -5.58 12.20
C GLU A 29 7.99 -5.39 10.72
N ASP A 30 6.71 -5.44 10.35
CA ASP A 30 6.28 -5.25 8.96
C ASP A 30 6.60 -3.84 8.47
N TYR A 31 6.48 -2.83 9.32
CA TYR A 31 6.91 -1.47 9.00
C TYR A 31 8.40 -1.40 8.68
N GLN A 32 9.26 -2.02 9.48
CA GLN A 32 10.71 -2.07 9.21
C GLN A 32 11.03 -2.81 7.91
N ARG A 33 10.30 -3.87 7.59
CA ARG A 33 10.42 -4.56 6.30
C ARG A 33 10.10 -3.63 5.13
N LEU A 34 9.05 -2.80 5.23
CA LEU A 34 8.74 -1.80 4.21
C LEU A 34 9.83 -0.74 4.09
N VAL A 35 10.39 -0.28 5.21
CA VAL A 35 11.47 0.70 5.21
C VAL A 35 12.71 0.15 4.51
N SER A 36 13.05 -1.12 4.71
CA SER A 36 14.22 -1.75 4.09
C SER A 36 14.00 -2.20 2.64
N ALA A 37 12.74 -2.33 2.19
CA ALA A 37 12.43 -2.73 0.82
C ALA A 37 12.78 -1.63 -0.20
N GLU A 38 13.28 -2.01 -1.38
CA GLU A 38 13.53 -1.07 -2.48
C GLU A 38 12.23 -0.59 -3.12
N ALA A 39 11.23 -1.49 -3.19
CA ALA A 39 9.90 -1.21 -3.72
C ALA A 39 8.85 -2.11 -3.06
N ILE A 40 7.57 -1.80 -3.27
CA ILE A 40 6.47 -2.46 -2.55
C ILE A 40 5.41 -2.93 -3.55
N VAL A 41 4.92 -4.15 -3.37
CA VAL A 41 3.73 -4.65 -4.06
C VAL A 41 2.59 -4.75 -3.06
N TRP A 42 1.54 -3.96 -3.27
CA TRP A 42 0.34 -3.98 -2.45
C TRP A 42 -0.72 -4.86 -3.10
N ILE A 43 -1.12 -5.93 -2.43
CA ILE A 43 -2.14 -6.86 -2.94
C ILE A 43 -3.26 -6.95 -1.91
N THR A 44 -4.50 -6.70 -2.35
CA THR A 44 -5.67 -6.77 -1.48
C THR A 44 -6.88 -7.41 -2.16
N PRO A 45 -7.67 -8.22 -1.46
CA PRO A 45 -9.03 -8.50 -1.88
C PRO A 45 -9.88 -7.23 -1.74
N VAL A 46 -10.95 -7.16 -2.53
CA VAL A 46 -11.92 -6.06 -2.47
C VAL A 46 -13.08 -6.45 -1.56
N TYR A 47 -13.27 -5.72 -0.50
CA TYR A 47 -14.40 -5.87 0.42
C TYR A 47 -15.27 -4.61 0.42
N TRP A 48 -16.49 -4.73 -0.12
CA TRP A 48 -17.42 -3.60 -0.23
C TRP A 48 -16.81 -2.34 -0.85
N HIS A 49 -16.13 -2.51 -1.99
CA HIS A 49 -15.46 -1.45 -2.74
C HIS A 49 -14.26 -0.82 -2.00
N ASP A 50 -13.76 -1.49 -0.97
CA ASP A 50 -12.66 -1.00 -0.14
C ASP A 50 -11.58 -2.06 0.07
N LEU A 51 -10.51 -1.65 0.72
CA LEU A 51 -9.40 -2.50 1.15
C LEU A 51 -9.88 -3.56 2.15
N ALA A 52 -9.17 -4.69 2.20
CA ALA A 52 -9.37 -5.65 3.27
C ALA A 52 -9.08 -5.01 4.64
N GLU A 53 -9.86 -5.38 5.64
CA GLU A 53 -9.80 -4.85 7.00
C GLU A 53 -8.38 -4.83 7.58
N ASN A 54 -7.64 -5.94 7.44
CA ASN A 54 -6.29 -6.06 7.96
C ASN A 54 -5.31 -5.09 7.28
N LEU A 55 -5.42 -4.93 5.95
CA LEU A 55 -4.60 -3.96 5.23
C LEU A 55 -4.95 -2.53 5.63
N LYS A 56 -6.25 -2.23 5.78
CA LYS A 56 -6.70 -0.91 6.24
C LYS A 56 -6.17 -0.59 7.63
N ALA A 57 -6.23 -1.55 8.57
CA ALA A 57 -5.71 -1.40 9.93
C ALA A 57 -4.19 -1.12 9.93
N PHE A 58 -3.45 -1.78 9.05
CA PHE A 58 -2.02 -1.55 8.86
C PHE A 58 -1.74 -0.14 8.32
N LEU A 59 -2.41 0.25 7.22
CA LEU A 59 -2.21 1.53 6.55
C LEU A 59 -2.61 2.73 7.44
N ASP A 60 -3.66 2.61 8.23
CA ASP A 60 -4.08 3.66 9.18
C ASP A 60 -2.99 3.96 10.22
N ARG A 61 -2.27 2.94 10.65
CA ARG A 61 -1.15 3.09 11.59
C ARG A 61 0.12 3.55 10.88
N LEU A 62 0.40 3.00 9.71
CA LEU A 62 1.56 3.35 8.89
C LEU A 62 1.56 4.83 8.55
N ARG A 63 0.46 5.34 7.99
CA ARG A 63 0.30 6.76 7.66
C ARG A 63 0.58 7.67 8.86
N ARG A 64 0.13 7.28 10.06
CA ARG A 64 0.36 8.08 11.28
C ARG A 64 1.82 8.16 11.67
N CYS A 65 2.58 7.07 11.47
CA CYS A 65 4.01 7.06 11.76
C CYS A 65 4.80 7.82 10.69
N GLU A 66 4.44 7.64 9.42
CA GLU A 66 5.13 8.24 8.27
C GLU A 66 4.92 9.75 8.16
N THR A 67 3.66 10.21 8.10
CA THR A 67 3.35 11.60 7.71
C THR A 67 3.70 12.65 8.75
N ARG A 68 4.05 12.26 9.97
CA ARG A 68 4.33 13.22 11.05
C ARG A 68 5.79 13.25 11.49
N ARG A 69 6.53 12.18 11.27
CA ARG A 69 7.87 12.08 11.83
C ARG A 69 8.91 11.45 10.90
N ASN A 70 8.58 10.33 10.27
CA ASN A 70 9.60 9.48 9.67
C ASN A 70 9.87 9.80 8.19
N HIS A 71 8.86 9.74 7.33
CA HIS A 71 8.97 9.90 5.88
C HIS A 71 9.95 8.91 5.22
N PHE A 72 10.14 7.72 5.81
CA PHE A 72 11.05 6.69 5.29
C PHE A 72 10.56 6.06 3.99
N LEU A 73 9.25 6.10 3.74
CA LEU A 73 8.63 5.51 2.56
C LEU A 73 8.48 6.51 1.40
N LYS A 74 8.83 7.77 1.61
CA LYS A 74 8.74 8.82 0.60
C LYS A 74 9.53 8.44 -0.66
N GLY A 75 8.87 8.55 -1.82
CA GLY A 75 9.46 8.24 -3.13
C GLY A 75 9.60 6.76 -3.44
N LYS A 76 9.24 5.83 -2.51
CA LYS A 76 9.24 4.39 -2.82
C LYS A 76 8.21 4.10 -3.89
N LYS A 77 8.64 3.36 -4.90
CA LYS A 77 7.77 2.90 -5.99
C LYS A 77 6.91 1.72 -5.53
N SER A 78 5.67 1.69 -5.99
CA SER A 78 4.76 0.59 -5.65
C SER A 78 3.88 0.14 -6.82
N LEU A 79 3.58 -1.15 -6.83
CA LEU A 79 2.63 -1.79 -7.73
C LEU A 79 1.37 -2.14 -6.93
N LEU A 80 0.20 -1.76 -7.43
CA LEU A 80 -1.08 -1.96 -6.74
C LEU A 80 -1.91 -3.04 -7.43
N VAL A 81 -2.41 -4.00 -6.65
CA VAL A 81 -3.24 -5.10 -7.15
C VAL A 81 -4.49 -5.24 -6.28
N ALA A 82 -5.66 -5.14 -6.89
CA ALA A 82 -6.94 -5.38 -6.22
C ALA A 82 -7.68 -6.56 -6.86
N CYS A 83 -8.04 -7.56 -6.04
CA CYS A 83 -8.70 -8.78 -6.48
C CYS A 83 -10.17 -8.78 -6.04
N ALA A 84 -11.10 -8.65 -6.99
CA ALA A 84 -12.53 -8.66 -6.71
C ALA A 84 -13.20 -9.95 -7.21
N GLY A 85 -13.96 -10.58 -6.34
CA GLY A 85 -14.88 -11.67 -6.69
C GLY A 85 -16.22 -11.14 -7.23
N GLY A 86 -17.19 -12.04 -7.38
CA GLY A 86 -18.55 -11.67 -7.73
C GLY A 86 -18.65 -10.86 -9.04
N THR A 87 -19.23 -9.68 -8.97
CA THR A 87 -19.44 -8.77 -10.11
C THR A 87 -18.19 -8.01 -10.54
N GLY A 88 -17.12 -8.05 -9.76
CA GLY A 88 -15.92 -7.23 -9.96
C GLY A 88 -16.08 -5.74 -9.65
N ARG A 89 -17.28 -5.31 -9.23
CA ARG A 89 -17.50 -3.92 -8.82
C ARG A 89 -16.61 -3.56 -7.66
N GLY A 90 -16.13 -2.33 -7.64
CA GLY A 90 -15.30 -1.82 -6.56
C GLY A 90 -13.80 -2.08 -6.70
N ALA A 91 -13.34 -2.86 -7.69
CA ALA A 91 -11.89 -3.07 -7.87
C ALA A 91 -11.14 -1.76 -8.16
N ILE A 92 -11.71 -0.91 -9.01
CA ILE A 92 -11.13 0.41 -9.33
C ILE A 92 -11.18 1.32 -8.11
N GLN A 93 -12.34 1.46 -7.45
CA GLN A 93 -12.46 2.28 -6.25
C GLN A 93 -11.52 1.85 -5.13
N CYS A 94 -11.31 0.53 -4.99
CA CYS A 94 -10.35 -0.01 -4.01
C CYS A 94 -8.92 0.42 -4.34
N LEU A 95 -8.53 0.38 -5.61
CA LEU A 95 -7.20 0.86 -6.06
C LEU A 95 -7.04 2.36 -5.85
N ASP A 96 -8.06 3.16 -6.20
CA ASP A 96 -8.04 4.60 -5.99
C ASP A 96 -7.84 4.96 -4.50
N ARG A 97 -8.58 4.29 -3.60
CA ARG A 97 -8.44 4.50 -2.15
C ARG A 97 -7.09 4.07 -1.61
N LEU A 98 -6.55 2.97 -2.14
CA LEU A 98 -5.20 2.52 -1.79
C LEU A 98 -4.19 3.58 -2.19
N GLU A 99 -4.25 4.03 -3.44
CA GLU A 99 -3.36 5.05 -3.98
C GLU A 99 -3.44 6.36 -3.20
N ASP A 100 -4.64 6.87 -2.94
CA ASP A 100 -4.85 8.07 -2.11
C ASP A 100 -4.18 7.94 -0.75
N THR A 101 -4.35 6.76 -0.12
CA THR A 101 -3.72 6.51 1.20
C THR A 101 -2.20 6.49 1.12
N LEU A 102 -1.64 5.87 0.07
CA LEU A 102 -0.19 5.83 -0.17
C LEU A 102 0.36 7.20 -0.55
N GLY A 103 -0.37 7.97 -1.34
CA GLY A 103 -0.04 9.34 -1.71
C GLY A 103 0.15 10.27 -0.50
N HIS A 104 -0.60 10.06 0.57
CA HIS A 104 -0.38 10.79 1.84
C HIS A 104 0.98 10.51 2.49
N MET A 105 1.68 9.48 2.06
CA MET A 105 3.03 9.11 2.53
C MET A 105 4.09 9.34 1.44
N ASP A 106 3.73 10.02 0.36
CA ASP A 106 4.58 10.26 -0.82
C ASP A 106 5.09 8.95 -1.47
N ILE A 107 4.36 7.83 -1.31
CA ILE A 107 4.64 6.57 -2.00
C ILE A 107 4.07 6.66 -3.42
N VAL A 108 4.87 6.30 -4.41
CA VAL A 108 4.53 6.46 -5.84
C VAL A 108 3.93 5.16 -6.38
N ALA A 109 2.67 5.19 -6.78
CA ALA A 109 2.06 4.08 -7.51
C ALA A 109 2.45 4.13 -8.99
N VAL A 110 3.20 3.13 -9.46
CA VAL A 110 3.66 3.07 -10.87
C VAL A 110 2.68 2.30 -11.77
N ASP A 111 1.91 1.36 -11.21
CA ASP A 111 0.88 0.63 -11.96
C ASP A 111 -0.24 0.15 -11.03
N ARG A 112 -1.43 -0.10 -11.62
CA ARG A 112 -2.66 -0.46 -10.94
C ARG A 112 -3.36 -1.58 -11.69
N LEU A 113 -3.49 -2.75 -11.06
CA LEU A 113 -3.98 -3.97 -11.70
C LEU A 113 -5.27 -4.45 -11.03
N PRO A 114 -6.45 -4.14 -11.60
CA PRO A 114 -7.72 -4.68 -11.14
C PRO A 114 -7.90 -6.10 -11.69
N ILE A 115 -8.00 -7.09 -10.79
CA ILE A 115 -8.29 -8.48 -11.15
C ILE A 115 -9.72 -8.78 -10.75
N ILE A 116 -10.53 -9.17 -11.72
CA ILE A 116 -11.93 -9.56 -11.52
C ILE A 116 -12.17 -10.95 -12.12
N ARG A 117 -13.32 -11.55 -11.81
CA ARG A 117 -13.65 -12.89 -12.33
C ARG A 117 -13.56 -12.95 -13.87
N PHE A 118 -14.01 -11.90 -14.57
CA PHE A 118 -14.04 -11.87 -16.04
C PHE A 118 -12.64 -11.82 -16.65
N ASN A 119 -11.73 -11.03 -16.08
CA ASN A 119 -10.42 -10.78 -16.69
C ASN A 119 -9.29 -11.70 -16.16
N ARG A 120 -9.61 -12.60 -15.23
CA ARG A 120 -8.65 -13.40 -14.49
C ARG A 120 -7.67 -14.14 -15.41
N GLU A 121 -8.15 -14.75 -16.48
CA GLU A 121 -7.32 -15.59 -17.36
C GLU A 121 -6.21 -14.79 -18.04
N TYR A 122 -6.57 -13.61 -18.60
CA TYR A 122 -5.57 -12.77 -19.27
C TYR A 122 -4.79 -11.85 -18.31
N MET A 123 -5.33 -11.55 -17.14
CA MET A 123 -4.63 -10.74 -16.13
C MET A 123 -3.53 -11.52 -15.39
N LEU A 124 -3.63 -12.83 -15.23
CA LEU A 124 -2.56 -13.62 -14.60
C LEU A 124 -1.24 -13.55 -15.40
N PRO A 125 -1.22 -13.77 -16.73
CA PRO A 125 -0.02 -13.48 -17.52
C PRO A 125 0.42 -12.02 -17.48
N ALA A 126 -0.52 -11.06 -17.48
CA ALA A 126 -0.21 -9.64 -17.39
C ALA A 126 0.49 -9.27 -16.08
N LEU A 127 0.09 -9.88 -14.94
CA LEU A 127 0.77 -9.69 -13.66
C LEU A 127 2.24 -10.10 -13.70
N LEU A 128 2.58 -11.19 -14.39
CA LEU A 128 3.97 -11.60 -14.57
C LEU A 128 4.75 -10.57 -15.38
N GLY A 129 4.14 -10.01 -16.44
CA GLY A 129 4.70 -8.93 -17.23
C GLY A 129 4.91 -7.67 -16.40
N ALA A 130 3.89 -7.25 -15.64
CA ALA A 130 3.95 -6.10 -14.75
C ALA A 130 5.04 -6.26 -13.68
N GLY A 131 5.14 -7.45 -13.06
CA GLY A 131 6.19 -7.73 -12.07
C GLY A 131 7.60 -7.63 -12.65
N ARG A 132 7.82 -8.14 -13.87
CA ARG A 132 9.11 -8.03 -14.58
C ARG A 132 9.44 -6.57 -14.93
N ALA A 133 8.47 -5.84 -15.48
CA ALA A 133 8.61 -4.43 -15.80
C ALA A 133 8.89 -3.61 -14.54
N PHE A 134 8.19 -3.90 -13.45
CA PHE A 134 8.40 -3.23 -12.16
C PHE A 134 9.81 -3.47 -11.61
N ALA A 135 10.28 -4.72 -11.61
CA ALA A 135 11.64 -5.06 -11.16
C ALA A 135 12.72 -4.36 -12.01
N ALA A 136 12.55 -4.32 -13.33
CA ALA A 136 13.45 -3.60 -14.22
C ALA A 136 13.46 -2.07 -13.96
N HIS A 137 12.27 -1.51 -13.65
CA HIS A 137 12.11 -0.09 -13.38
C HIS A 137 12.73 0.36 -12.04
N ILE A 138 12.78 -0.52 -11.04
CA ILE A 138 13.41 -0.24 -9.74
C ILE A 138 14.93 -0.05 -9.91
N GLY A 139 15.56 -0.88 -10.74
CA GLY A 139 17.00 -0.81 -11.01
C GLY A 139 17.46 0.41 -11.85
N GLN A 140 16.51 1.15 -12.43
CA GLN A 140 16.81 2.38 -13.17
C GLN A 140 16.68 3.59 -12.24
N THR A 141 17.81 4.11 -11.76
CA THR A 141 17.88 5.43 -11.13
C THR A 141 17.59 6.51 -12.18
N ALA A 142 16.55 7.29 -11.94
CA ALA A 142 16.06 8.39 -12.75
C ALA A 142 15.09 8.00 -13.89
N TYR A 143 13.82 7.91 -13.53
CA TYR A 143 12.80 8.35 -14.45
C TYR A 143 12.81 9.88 -14.40
N GLU A 144 13.31 10.51 -15.46
CA GLU A 144 13.16 11.94 -15.65
C GLU A 144 11.65 12.26 -15.60
N GLU A 145 11.27 13.17 -14.72
CA GLU A 145 9.96 13.79 -14.72
C GLU A 145 9.78 14.48 -16.08
N GLY A 146 9.06 13.84 -16.96
CA GLY A 146 8.82 14.34 -18.30
C GLY A 146 7.45 13.92 -18.80
N VAL A 147 6.51 14.84 -18.65
CA VAL A 147 5.15 15.05 -19.15
C VAL A 147 4.05 14.73 -18.17
#